data_1d724edaa167a810819794adc7ce5bda
#
_entry.id   1d724edaa167a810819794adc7ce5bda
#
_cell.length_a   1.000
_cell.length_b   1.000
_cell.length_c   1.000
_cell.angle_alpha   90.00
_cell.angle_beta   90.00
_cell.angle_gamma   90.00
#
_symmetry.space_group_name_H-M   'P 1'
#
loop_
_entity.id
_entity.type
_entity.pdbx_description
1 polymer ?
#
loop_
_entity_poly.entity_id
_entity_poly.type
_entity_poly.pdbx_seq_one_letter_code
_entity_poly.pdbx_strand_id
1 'polypeptide(L)'
;MMRINVQYILPLVLLILVLAGAGCLGTKSVPVNKTTPPAVLVDYHRTGGTSGTNDRLVIFTNGVAALSEGSATTEITLNATDLALLSVLFNESDFAQLQANYPAPHQSSALTTYAVTYMGKTVTAQETDIPPSLETIIDKLDGLLATASPQKTTYPTFNFTP
;
A
#
# COMPACT_ATOMS: atom_id res chain seq x y z
N MET A 1 -78.03 -18.19 -6.48
CA MET A 1 -77.37 -18.92 -5.42
C MET A 1 -76.40 -19.93 -6.03
N MET A 2 -75.11 -19.60 -5.99
CA MET A 2 -74.08 -20.42 -6.62
C MET A 2 -73.65 -21.53 -5.63
N ARG A 3 -73.96 -22.75 -5.91
CA ARG A 3 -73.58 -23.89 -5.05
C ARG A 3 -72.14 -24.26 -5.33
N ILE A 4 -71.23 -23.84 -4.43
CA ILE A 4 -69.83 -24.21 -4.51
C ILE A 4 -69.71 -25.69 -4.18
N ASN A 5 -69.26 -26.52 -5.10
CA ASN A 5 -69.09 -27.96 -4.90
C ASN A 5 -67.86 -28.19 -3.98
N VAL A 6 -68.16 -28.66 -2.78
CA VAL A 6 -67.17 -28.98 -1.72
C VAL A 6 -66.11 -29.99 -2.21
N GLN A 7 -66.45 -30.77 -3.22
CA GLN A 7 -65.58 -31.83 -3.79
C GLN A 7 -64.30 -31.28 -4.45
N TYR A 8 -64.25 -29.98 -4.83
CA TYR A 8 -63.07 -29.35 -5.44
C TYR A 8 -62.26 -28.51 -4.45
N ILE A 9 -62.80 -28.23 -3.29
CA ILE A 9 -62.11 -27.42 -2.25
C ILE A 9 -61.03 -28.25 -1.55
N LEU A 10 -61.28 -29.53 -1.29
CA LEU A 10 -60.37 -30.42 -0.59
C LEU A 10 -59.00 -30.61 -1.30
N PRO A 11 -58.95 -30.90 -2.61
CA PRO A 11 -57.66 -31.02 -3.31
C PRO A 11 -56.95 -29.67 -3.49
N LEU A 12 -57.68 -28.54 -3.56
CA LEU A 12 -57.09 -27.21 -3.67
C LEU A 12 -56.40 -26.80 -2.36
N VAL A 13 -56.99 -27.09 -1.21
CA VAL A 13 -56.41 -26.84 0.13
C VAL A 13 -55.16 -27.70 0.35
N LEU A 14 -55.17 -28.94 -0.09
CA LEU A 14 -54.03 -29.85 0.01
C LEU A 14 -52.85 -29.38 -0.87
N LEU A 15 -53.13 -28.83 -2.08
CA LEU A 15 -52.11 -28.31 -2.97
C LEU A 15 -51.42 -27.08 -2.38
N ILE A 16 -52.14 -26.19 -1.70
CA ILE A 16 -51.61 -24.99 -1.06
C ILE A 16 -50.69 -25.35 0.15
N LEU A 17 -51.05 -26.43 0.88
CA LEU A 17 -50.27 -26.88 2.04
C LEU A 17 -48.89 -27.47 1.66
N VAL A 18 -48.77 -28.07 0.45
CA VAL A 18 -47.51 -28.63 -0.04
C VAL A 18 -46.55 -27.55 -0.53
N LEU A 19 -47.06 -26.39 -0.99
CA LEU A 19 -46.23 -25.27 -1.44
C LEU A 19 -45.67 -24.42 -0.28
N ALA A 20 -46.20 -24.50 0.93
CA ALA A 20 -45.73 -23.79 2.10
C ALA A 20 -44.54 -24.50 2.78
N GLY A 21 -44.18 -25.72 2.40
CA GLY A 21 -43.13 -26.53 2.99
C GLY A 21 -41.74 -26.42 2.33
N ALA A 22 -41.55 -25.56 1.31
CA ALA A 22 -40.23 -25.23 0.78
C ALA A 22 -39.52 -24.29 1.74
N GLY A 23 -39.16 -24.85 2.91
CA GLY A 23 -38.35 -24.17 3.89
C GLY A 23 -37.05 -23.70 3.24
N CYS A 24 -36.78 -22.41 3.32
CA CYS A 24 -35.50 -21.83 3.02
C CYS A 24 -34.40 -22.66 3.68
N LEU A 25 -33.66 -23.44 2.90
CA LEU A 25 -32.32 -23.87 3.26
C LEU A 25 -31.50 -22.59 3.41
N GLY A 26 -31.53 -22.01 4.61
CA GLY A 26 -30.69 -20.91 4.97
C GLY A 26 -29.24 -21.35 4.76
N THR A 27 -28.68 -21.00 3.62
CA THR A 27 -27.24 -21.00 3.46
C THR A 27 -26.71 -20.06 4.53
N LYS A 28 -26.16 -20.65 5.63
CA LYS A 28 -25.36 -19.90 6.57
C LYS A 28 -24.25 -19.24 5.73
N SER A 29 -24.45 -17.97 5.39
CA SER A 29 -23.37 -17.15 4.87
C SER A 29 -22.32 -17.14 5.97
N VAL A 30 -21.24 -17.88 5.77
CA VAL A 30 -20.02 -17.75 6.56
C VAL A 30 -19.67 -16.27 6.47
N PRO A 31 -19.54 -15.53 7.60
CA PRO A 31 -19.12 -14.16 7.53
C PRO A 31 -17.75 -14.15 6.84
N VAL A 32 -17.69 -13.70 5.59
CA VAL A 32 -16.44 -13.39 4.93
C VAL A 32 -15.87 -12.24 5.76
N ASN A 33 -14.87 -12.56 6.56
CA ASN A 33 -14.13 -11.58 7.31
C ASN A 33 -13.51 -10.65 6.25
N LYS A 34 -14.14 -9.50 5.98
CA LYS A 34 -13.61 -8.47 5.09
C LYS A 34 -12.35 -7.95 5.76
N THR A 35 -11.22 -8.61 5.51
CA THR A 35 -9.92 -8.06 5.86
C THR A 35 -9.78 -6.78 5.07
N THR A 36 -9.97 -5.64 5.72
CA THR A 36 -9.71 -4.34 5.11
C THR A 36 -8.25 -4.33 4.68
N PRO A 37 -7.94 -4.01 3.42
CA PRO A 37 -6.56 -3.91 2.98
C PRO A 37 -5.79 -2.96 3.91
N PRO A 38 -4.52 -3.23 4.23
CA PRO A 38 -3.72 -2.35 5.05
C PRO A 38 -3.62 -0.97 4.40
N ALA A 39 -3.74 0.08 5.21
CA ALA A 39 -3.61 1.44 4.72
C ALA A 39 -2.12 1.76 4.45
N VAL A 40 -1.86 2.66 3.50
CA VAL A 40 -0.52 3.19 3.26
C VAL A 40 -0.17 4.14 4.42
N LEU A 41 0.96 3.87 5.07
CA LEU A 41 1.53 4.71 6.13
C LEU A 41 2.48 5.74 5.55
N VAL A 42 3.43 5.30 4.71
CA VAL A 42 4.41 6.14 4.02
C VAL A 42 4.44 5.76 2.55
N ASP A 43 4.50 6.76 1.66
CA ASP A 43 4.81 6.58 0.24
C ASP A 43 5.96 7.53 -0.09
N TYR A 44 7.11 6.95 -0.39
CA TYR A 44 8.34 7.66 -0.72
C TYR A 44 8.73 7.37 -2.15
N HIS A 45 9.00 8.43 -2.91
CA HIS A 45 9.40 8.32 -4.30
C HIS A 45 10.57 9.26 -4.58
N ARG A 46 11.61 8.76 -5.24
CA ARG A 46 12.74 9.55 -5.73
C ARG A 46 12.92 9.36 -7.22
N THR A 47 13.05 10.46 -7.94
CA THR A 47 13.14 10.47 -9.41
C THR A 47 14.16 11.47 -9.90
N GLY A 48 14.72 11.24 -11.09
CA GLY A 48 15.66 12.14 -11.74
C GLY A 48 17.11 11.83 -11.39
N GLY A 49 17.92 12.88 -11.23
CA GLY A 49 19.35 12.72 -11.08
C GLY A 49 20.05 12.30 -12.38
N THR A 50 21.38 12.34 -12.39
CA THR A 50 22.21 11.99 -13.57
C THR A 50 22.10 10.52 -13.95
N SER A 51 21.73 9.63 -13.01
CA SER A 51 21.52 8.20 -13.24
C SER A 51 20.11 7.83 -13.70
N GLY A 52 19.18 8.81 -13.76
CA GLY A 52 17.78 8.55 -14.11
C GLY A 52 17.07 7.70 -13.08
N THR A 53 17.30 7.95 -11.79
CA THR A 53 16.68 7.23 -10.68
C THR A 53 15.16 7.25 -10.78
N ASN A 54 14.52 6.14 -10.49
CA ASN A 54 13.06 6.00 -10.38
C ASN A 54 12.74 4.90 -9.38
N ASP A 55 12.83 5.24 -8.09
CA ASP A 55 12.66 4.32 -6.99
C ASP A 55 11.47 4.73 -6.14
N ARG A 56 10.75 3.74 -5.62
CA ARG A 56 9.60 3.96 -4.76
C ARG A 56 9.60 2.97 -3.60
N LEU A 57 9.30 3.48 -2.41
CA LEU A 57 9.10 2.70 -1.20
C LEU A 57 7.70 3.00 -0.65
N VAL A 58 6.85 1.99 -0.58
CA VAL A 58 5.51 2.09 0.02
C VAL A 58 5.48 1.24 1.29
N ILE A 59 5.26 1.86 2.44
CA ILE A 59 5.15 1.20 3.74
C ILE A 59 3.69 1.20 4.16
N PHE A 60 3.17 0.02 4.48
CA PHE A 60 1.79 -0.16 4.95
C PHE A 60 1.72 -0.21 6.48
N THR A 61 0.53 0.07 7.02
CA THR A 61 0.28 0.08 8.48
C THR A 61 0.48 -1.27 9.16
N ASN A 62 0.49 -2.37 8.40
CA ASN A 62 0.77 -3.72 8.88
C ASN A 62 2.25 -4.09 8.89
N GLY A 63 3.15 -3.17 8.52
CA GLY A 63 4.59 -3.38 8.46
C GLY A 63 5.12 -3.93 7.14
N VAL A 64 4.27 -4.32 6.21
CA VAL A 64 4.73 -4.69 4.87
C VAL A 64 5.25 -3.44 4.17
N ALA A 65 6.39 -3.55 3.51
CA ALA A 65 6.96 -2.50 2.69
C ALA A 65 7.31 -3.04 1.30
N ALA A 66 6.77 -2.39 0.26
CA ALA A 66 7.04 -2.70 -1.13
C ALA A 66 8.03 -1.68 -1.70
N LEU A 67 9.12 -2.18 -2.24
CA LEU A 67 10.17 -1.39 -2.88
C LEU A 67 10.17 -1.66 -4.37
N SER A 68 10.24 -0.60 -5.15
CA SER A 68 10.38 -0.67 -6.60
C SER A 68 11.60 0.12 -7.03
N GLU A 69 12.53 -0.53 -7.73
CA GLU A 69 13.72 0.06 -8.35
C GLU A 69 13.64 -0.19 -9.85
N GLY A 70 13.29 0.83 -10.62
CA GLY A 70 13.01 0.67 -12.05
C GLY A 70 11.86 -0.33 -12.27
N SER A 71 12.16 -1.50 -12.86
CA SER A 71 11.19 -2.58 -13.12
C SER A 71 11.18 -3.68 -12.07
N ALA A 72 12.12 -3.69 -11.12
CA ALA A 72 12.20 -4.68 -10.06
C ALA A 72 11.32 -4.26 -8.87
N THR A 73 10.66 -5.24 -8.25
CA THR A 73 9.90 -5.02 -7.01
C THR A 73 10.30 -6.05 -5.99
N THR A 74 10.58 -5.59 -4.77
CA THR A 74 10.93 -6.42 -3.62
C THR A 74 10.00 -6.08 -2.46
N GLU A 75 9.63 -7.07 -1.67
CA GLU A 75 8.81 -6.89 -0.48
C GLU A 75 9.61 -7.26 0.76
N ILE A 76 9.55 -6.43 1.78
CA ILE A 76 10.15 -6.66 3.09
C ILE A 76 9.11 -6.45 4.19
N THR A 77 9.39 -6.94 5.39
CA THR A 77 8.54 -6.72 6.56
C THR A 77 9.32 -5.96 7.62
N LEU A 78 8.79 -4.80 8.00
CA LEU A 78 9.26 -3.99 9.12
C LEU A 78 8.60 -4.51 10.41
N ASN A 79 9.36 -4.58 11.48
CA ASN A 79 8.80 -4.92 12.78
C ASN A 79 8.07 -3.73 13.43
N ALA A 80 7.30 -3.98 14.50
CA ALA A 80 6.53 -2.95 15.17
C ALA A 80 7.39 -1.81 15.74
N THR A 81 8.63 -2.10 16.14
CA THR A 81 9.59 -1.10 16.64
C THR A 81 10.02 -0.16 15.51
N ASP A 82 10.32 -0.70 14.32
CA ASP A 82 10.70 0.12 13.16
C ASP A 82 9.57 1.05 12.74
N LEU A 83 8.32 0.57 12.73
CA LEU A 83 7.15 1.39 12.43
C LEU A 83 6.94 2.49 13.47
N ALA A 84 7.12 2.18 14.76
CA ALA A 84 7.03 3.16 15.83
C ALA A 84 8.12 4.24 15.69
N LEU A 85 9.36 3.84 15.40
CA LEU A 85 10.47 4.77 15.16
C LEU A 85 10.23 5.68 13.96
N LEU A 86 9.68 5.16 12.87
CA LEU A 86 9.27 5.99 11.73
C LEU A 86 8.22 7.02 12.14
N SER A 87 7.20 6.62 12.88
CA SER A 87 6.15 7.53 13.34
C SER A 87 6.70 8.62 14.25
N VAL A 88 7.62 8.28 15.16
CA VAL A 88 8.33 9.26 16.01
C VAL A 88 9.13 10.23 15.15
N LEU A 89 9.88 9.73 14.16
CA LEU A 89 10.70 10.56 13.26
C LEU A 89 9.86 11.61 12.52
N PHE A 90 8.71 11.19 11.95
CA PHE A 90 7.80 12.11 11.25
C PHE A 90 7.20 13.18 12.18
N ASN A 91 6.90 12.81 13.44
CA ASN A 91 6.39 13.74 14.44
C ASN A 91 7.47 14.73 14.92
N GLU A 92 8.66 14.25 15.25
CA GLU A 92 9.79 15.07 15.72
C GLU A 92 10.32 16.02 14.63
N SER A 93 10.17 15.64 13.37
CA SER A 93 10.53 16.47 12.21
C SER A 93 9.48 17.53 11.87
N ASP A 94 8.40 17.65 12.64
CA ASP A 94 7.27 18.55 12.34
C ASP A 94 6.78 18.43 10.89
N PHE A 95 6.77 17.20 10.33
CA PHE A 95 6.43 16.94 8.93
C PHE A 95 5.09 17.57 8.54
N ALA A 96 4.12 17.58 9.45
CA ALA A 96 2.81 18.20 9.24
C ALA A 96 2.90 19.71 8.95
N GLN A 97 3.95 20.39 9.38
CA GLN A 97 4.14 21.85 9.23
C GLN A 97 5.01 22.21 8.02
N LEU A 98 5.69 21.23 7.39
CA LEU A 98 6.51 21.48 6.20
C LEU A 98 5.66 22.07 5.07
N GLN A 99 6.28 22.87 4.20
CA GLN A 99 5.65 23.32 2.95
C GLN A 99 5.45 22.12 2.02
N ALA A 100 4.47 22.21 1.13
CA ALA A 100 4.20 21.12 0.19
C ALA A 100 5.29 20.96 -0.88
N ASN A 101 6.07 22.01 -1.15
CA ASN A 101 7.06 22.01 -2.22
C ASN A 101 8.27 22.88 -1.90
N TYR A 102 9.46 22.32 -2.13
CA TYR A 102 10.78 22.96 -2.02
C TYR A 102 11.51 22.82 -3.36
N PRO A 103 11.25 23.71 -4.33
CA PRO A 103 11.87 23.67 -5.65
C PRO A 103 13.30 24.16 -5.58
N ALA A 104 14.21 23.55 -6.32
CA ALA A 104 15.58 24.07 -6.46
C ALA A 104 15.58 25.48 -7.06
N PRO A 105 16.50 26.35 -6.61
CA PRO A 105 16.66 27.70 -7.17
C PRO A 105 16.94 27.70 -8.68
N HIS A 106 17.61 26.64 -9.16
CA HIS A 106 17.90 26.42 -10.57
C HIS A 106 17.37 25.04 -10.99
N GLN A 107 16.38 25.03 -11.85
CA GLN A 107 15.78 23.80 -12.38
C GLN A 107 16.78 23.05 -13.27
N SER A 108 16.97 21.76 -13.02
CA SER A 108 17.81 20.89 -13.83
C SER A 108 17.28 19.46 -13.79
N SER A 109 17.27 18.78 -14.92
CA SER A 109 16.96 17.36 -15.02
C SER A 109 18.00 16.45 -14.34
N ALA A 110 19.18 17.02 -14.02
CA ALA A 110 20.23 16.32 -13.29
C ALA A 110 19.99 16.27 -11.77
N LEU A 111 19.02 17.02 -11.25
CA LEU A 111 18.67 17.02 -9.84
C LEU A 111 17.69 15.87 -9.51
N THR A 112 17.92 15.25 -8.38
CA THR A 112 16.96 14.28 -7.82
C THR A 112 15.79 15.02 -7.18
N THR A 113 14.59 14.54 -7.44
CA THR A 113 13.36 15.00 -6.80
C THR A 113 12.87 13.92 -5.84
N TYR A 114 12.59 14.32 -4.63
CA TYR A 114 12.06 13.49 -3.55
C TYR A 114 10.60 13.86 -3.29
N ALA A 115 9.73 12.89 -3.20
CA ALA A 115 8.34 13.07 -2.77
C ALA A 115 8.05 12.12 -1.60
N VAL A 116 7.66 12.68 -0.47
CA VAL A 116 7.33 11.92 0.75
C VAL A 116 5.88 12.18 1.10
N THR A 117 5.09 11.12 1.18
CA THR A 117 3.70 11.17 1.65
C THR A 117 3.60 10.43 2.98
N TYR A 118 3.09 11.10 4.01
CA TYR A 118 2.80 10.52 5.32
C TYR A 118 1.43 11.00 5.80
N MET A 119 0.57 10.07 6.21
CA MET A 119 -0.80 10.36 6.69
C MET A 119 -1.59 11.30 5.75
N GLY A 120 -1.43 11.12 4.45
CA GLY A 120 -2.17 11.88 3.43
C GLY A 120 -1.57 13.25 3.07
N LYS A 121 -0.51 13.70 3.76
CA LYS A 121 0.23 14.90 3.38
C LYS A 121 1.43 14.50 2.52
N THR A 122 1.61 15.20 1.39
CA THR A 122 2.79 15.05 0.53
C THR A 122 3.67 16.28 0.62
N VAL A 123 4.97 16.04 0.76
CA VAL A 123 6.02 17.06 0.66
C VAL A 123 6.96 16.65 -0.46
N THR A 124 7.25 17.59 -1.37
CA THR A 124 8.17 17.40 -2.49
C THR A 124 9.37 18.34 -2.33
N ALA A 125 10.57 17.84 -2.52
CA ALA A 125 11.80 18.64 -2.48
C ALA A 125 12.76 18.23 -3.59
N GLN A 126 13.54 19.18 -4.08
CA GLN A 126 14.65 18.91 -4.99
C GLN A 126 15.98 18.94 -4.23
N GLU A 127 16.92 18.12 -4.66
CA GLU A 127 18.20 17.80 -4.00
C GLU A 127 18.94 19.01 -3.41
N THR A 128 18.83 20.20 -4.00
CA THR A 128 19.54 21.41 -3.56
C THR A 128 18.71 22.28 -2.61
N ASP A 129 17.49 21.91 -2.27
CA ASP A 129 16.59 22.71 -1.42
C ASP A 129 15.79 21.83 -0.42
N ILE A 130 16.44 20.81 0.11
CA ILE A 130 15.82 19.92 1.11
C ILE A 130 15.94 20.58 2.48
N PRO A 131 14.83 20.85 3.21
CA PRO A 131 14.92 21.35 4.56
C PRO A 131 15.49 20.27 5.51
N PRO A 132 16.28 20.63 6.53
CA PRO A 132 16.98 19.66 7.40
C PRO A 132 16.05 18.62 8.06
N SER A 133 14.83 19.03 8.42
CA SER A 133 13.84 18.11 8.99
C SER A 133 13.33 17.07 7.99
N LEU A 134 13.24 17.41 6.70
CA LEU A 134 12.89 16.46 5.65
C LEU A 134 14.09 15.59 5.27
N GLU A 135 15.30 16.12 5.27
CA GLU A 135 16.54 15.39 4.99
C GLU A 135 16.70 14.18 5.92
N THR A 136 16.48 14.34 7.23
CA THR A 136 16.52 13.24 8.19
C THR A 136 15.53 12.13 7.87
N ILE A 137 14.33 12.47 7.36
CA ILE A 137 13.32 11.50 6.93
C ILE A 137 13.81 10.77 5.67
N ILE A 138 14.30 11.52 4.67
CA ILE A 138 14.82 10.97 3.41
C ILE A 138 15.95 9.99 3.69
N ASP A 139 16.93 10.35 4.51
CA ASP A 139 18.06 9.50 4.89
C ASP A 139 17.59 8.15 5.48
N LYS A 140 16.57 8.20 6.34
CA LYS A 140 16.00 6.98 6.92
C LYS A 140 15.31 6.11 5.87
N LEU A 141 14.56 6.72 4.95
CA LEU A 141 13.85 6.01 3.88
C LEU A 141 14.82 5.44 2.84
N ASP A 142 15.87 6.19 2.49
CA ASP A 142 16.96 5.72 1.62
C ASP A 142 17.73 4.56 2.25
N GLY A 143 17.96 4.59 3.57
CA GLY A 143 18.52 3.46 4.31
C GLY A 143 17.67 2.18 4.20
N LEU A 144 16.34 2.31 4.22
CA LEU A 144 15.43 1.18 4.01
C LEU A 144 15.49 0.66 2.56
N LEU A 145 15.51 1.55 1.57
CA LEU A 145 15.72 1.17 0.17
C LEU A 145 17.01 0.38 -0.01
N ALA A 146 18.13 0.88 0.52
CA ALA A 146 19.43 0.24 0.38
C ALA A 146 19.49 -1.15 1.06
N THR A 147 18.76 -1.34 2.16
CA THR A 147 18.74 -2.62 2.89
C THR A 147 17.97 -3.70 2.15
N ALA A 148 16.97 -3.32 1.38
CA ALA A 148 16.08 -4.24 0.69
C ALA A 148 16.47 -4.48 -0.77
N SER A 149 17.33 -3.63 -1.34
CA SER A 149 17.87 -3.87 -2.68
C SER A 149 18.67 -5.18 -2.68
N PRO A 150 18.36 -6.13 -3.58
CA PRO A 150 19.15 -7.34 -3.68
C PRO A 150 20.60 -6.95 -3.95
N GLN A 151 21.50 -7.30 -3.02
CA GLN A 151 22.91 -7.04 -3.19
C GLN A 151 23.33 -7.63 -4.55
N LYS A 152 23.75 -6.76 -5.47
CA LYS A 152 24.32 -7.18 -6.74
C LYS A 152 25.57 -8.00 -6.45
N THR A 153 25.38 -9.32 -6.27
CA THR A 153 26.47 -10.24 -6.04
C THR A 153 27.32 -10.24 -7.30
N THR A 154 28.40 -9.47 -7.31
CA THR A 154 29.40 -9.52 -8.37
C THR A 154 30.11 -10.87 -8.22
N TYR A 155 29.65 -11.88 -8.96
CA TYR A 155 30.39 -13.14 -9.06
C TYR A 155 31.71 -12.84 -9.75
N PRO A 156 32.86 -13.26 -9.19
CA PRO A 156 34.11 -13.12 -9.89
C PRO A 156 34.02 -13.92 -11.18
N THR A 157 34.26 -13.27 -12.31
CA THR A 157 34.35 -13.93 -13.61
C THR A 157 35.59 -14.76 -13.62
N PHE A 158 35.47 -16.08 -13.48
CA PHE A 158 36.60 -17.01 -13.68
C PHE A 158 36.85 -17.07 -15.17
N ASN A 159 37.90 -16.40 -15.63
CA ASN A 159 38.41 -16.58 -16.98
C ASN A 159 39.15 -17.92 -17.02
N PHE A 160 38.55 -18.94 -17.61
CA PHE A 160 39.26 -20.14 -18.03
C PHE A 160 39.98 -19.81 -19.34
N THR A 161 41.28 -19.61 -19.27
CA THR A 161 42.15 -19.58 -20.46
C THR A 161 42.41 -21.03 -20.88
N PRO A 162 42.20 -21.42 -22.15
CA PRO A 162 42.42 -22.78 -22.65
C PRO A 162 43.89 -23.16 -22.67
#